data_2f867677b7dd63af56b24f2aba70dfe4
#
_entry.id   2f867677b7dd63af56b24f2aba70dfe4
#
_cell.length_a   1.000
_cell.length_b   1.000
_cell.length_c   1.000
_cell.angle_alpha   90.00
_cell.angle_beta   90.00
_cell.angle_gamma   90.00
#
_symmetry.space_group_name_H-M   'P 1'
#
loop_
_entity.id
_entity.type
_entity.pdbx_description
1 polymer ?
#
loop_
_entity_poly.entity_id
_entity_poly.type
_entity_poly.pdbx_seq_one_letter_code
_entity_poly.pdbx_strand_id
1 'polypeptide(L)'
;MGREEIKERMGYVLQGRYLSKAGVSYNVDGEIVIRVDLHGMSKNIAQKTLNNLIVLFRFPFVIQVVHGYNNGIAIKSMISHELNNSKIVEKRSLPENPGVTYLKIA
;
A
#
# COMPACT_ATOMS: atom_id res chain seq x y z
N MET A 1 10.93 -10.55 -11.28
CA MET A 1 11.34 -10.39 -9.87
C MET A 1 10.41 -11.26 -9.01
N GLY A 2 11.00 -12.12 -8.18
CA GLY A 2 10.22 -13.01 -7.33
C GLY A 2 9.72 -12.34 -6.05
N ARG A 3 8.80 -13.01 -5.34
CA ARG A 3 8.18 -12.46 -4.12
C ARG A 3 9.20 -12.12 -3.04
N GLU A 4 10.21 -12.96 -2.85
CA GLU A 4 11.23 -12.74 -1.82
C GLU A 4 12.05 -11.49 -2.12
N GLU A 5 12.40 -11.30 -3.38
CA GLU A 5 13.17 -10.14 -3.81
C GLU A 5 12.36 -8.86 -3.69
N ILE A 6 11.05 -8.92 -4.01
CA ILE A 6 10.15 -7.79 -3.84
C ILE A 6 10.09 -7.41 -2.36
N LYS A 7 9.90 -8.39 -1.48
CA LYS A 7 9.81 -8.13 -0.04
C LYS A 7 11.12 -7.58 0.51
N GLU A 8 12.25 -8.07 0.04
CA GLU A 8 13.55 -7.54 0.43
C GLU A 8 13.67 -6.05 0.08
N ARG A 9 13.24 -5.66 -1.14
CA ARG A 9 13.28 -4.25 -1.55
C ARG A 9 12.31 -3.39 -0.76
N MET A 10 11.20 -3.95 -0.31
CA MET A 10 10.28 -3.23 0.56
C MET A 10 10.94 -2.80 1.86
N GLY A 11 12.02 -3.47 2.27
CA GLY A 11 12.82 -3.09 3.43
C GLY A 11 13.53 -1.75 3.29
N TYR A 12 13.61 -1.18 2.09
CA TYR A 12 14.11 0.19 1.90
C TYR A 12 13.08 1.24 2.31
N VAL A 13 11.82 0.85 2.42
CA VAL A 13 10.71 1.76 2.72
C VAL A 13 10.08 1.45 4.06
N LEU A 14 9.92 0.16 4.39
CA LEU A 14 9.25 -0.30 5.61
C LEU A 14 10.26 -0.87 6.59
N GLN A 15 10.02 -0.67 7.89
CA GLN A 15 10.89 -1.16 8.95
C GLN A 15 10.08 -1.79 10.07
N GLY A 16 10.73 -2.66 10.86
CA GLY A 16 10.14 -3.26 12.05
C GLY A 16 8.86 -4.02 11.76
N ARG A 17 7.83 -3.75 12.58
CA ARG A 17 6.55 -4.44 12.44
C ARG A 17 5.86 -4.19 11.10
N TYR A 18 6.10 -3.02 10.48
CA TYR A 18 5.50 -2.70 9.19
C TYR A 18 6.06 -3.59 8.09
N LEU A 19 7.34 -3.88 8.13
CA LEU A 19 7.96 -4.82 7.20
C LEU A 19 7.56 -6.26 7.50
N SER A 20 7.55 -6.66 8.79
CA SER A 20 7.22 -8.04 9.14
C SER A 20 5.78 -8.41 8.81
N LYS A 21 4.87 -7.44 8.83
CA LYS A 21 3.45 -7.65 8.46
C LYS A 21 3.17 -7.47 6.97
N ALA A 22 4.14 -6.99 6.22
CA ALA A 22 3.98 -6.81 4.78
C ALA A 22 4.01 -8.17 4.07
N GLY A 23 3.34 -8.24 2.96
CA GLY A 23 3.27 -9.47 2.18
C GLY A 23 3.23 -9.19 0.69
N VAL A 24 3.58 -10.22 -0.08
CA VAL A 24 3.52 -10.18 -1.54
C VAL A 24 2.75 -11.40 -2.00
N SER A 25 1.76 -11.19 -2.85
CA SER A 25 0.94 -12.26 -3.40
C SER A 25 0.56 -11.92 -4.84
N TYR A 26 -0.20 -12.82 -5.46
CA TYR A 26 -0.76 -12.59 -6.80
C TYR A 26 -2.28 -12.72 -6.70
N ASN A 27 -3.01 -11.84 -7.38
CA ASN A 27 -4.45 -11.96 -7.43
C ASN A 27 -4.87 -12.92 -8.56
N VAL A 28 -6.18 -13.07 -8.74
CA VAL A 28 -6.72 -14.01 -9.74
C VAL A 28 -6.34 -13.62 -11.18
N ASP A 29 -6.04 -12.35 -11.42
CA ASP A 29 -5.63 -11.85 -12.74
C ASP A 29 -4.12 -11.94 -12.94
N GLY A 30 -3.38 -12.49 -11.98
CA GLY A 30 -1.93 -12.60 -12.06
C GLY A 30 -1.17 -11.33 -11.71
N GLU A 31 -1.87 -10.30 -11.23
CA GLU A 31 -1.21 -9.06 -10.82
C GLU A 31 -0.49 -9.24 -9.48
N ILE A 32 0.66 -8.60 -9.36
CA ILE A 32 1.39 -8.59 -8.09
C ILE A 32 0.64 -7.70 -7.11
N VAL A 33 0.36 -8.23 -5.92
CA VAL A 33 -0.29 -7.48 -4.83
C VAL A 33 0.68 -7.35 -3.68
N ILE A 34 1.00 -6.12 -3.32
CA ILE A 34 1.84 -5.80 -2.17
C ILE A 34 0.90 -5.33 -1.05
N ARG A 35 0.89 -6.08 0.05
CA ARG A 35 0.06 -5.77 1.21
C ARG A 35 0.90 -5.05 2.24
N VAL A 36 0.44 -3.89 2.68
CA VAL A 36 1.08 -3.12 3.75
C VAL A 36 0.05 -2.77 4.81
N ASP A 37 0.42 -2.92 6.06
CA ASP A 37 -0.43 -2.62 7.20
C ASP A 37 0.12 -1.36 7.87
N LEU A 38 -0.53 -0.22 7.62
CA LEU A 38 -0.08 1.09 8.08
C LEU A 38 -0.87 1.60 9.29
N HIS A 39 -1.71 0.75 9.90
CA HIS A 39 -2.50 1.21 11.04
C HIS A 39 -1.58 1.69 12.17
N GLY A 40 -1.97 2.78 12.83
CA GLY A 40 -1.17 3.39 13.88
C GLY A 40 -0.09 4.35 13.38
N MET A 41 0.17 4.37 12.06
CA MET A 41 1.10 5.33 11.47
C MET A 41 0.43 6.69 11.36
N SER A 42 1.19 7.78 11.54
CA SER A 42 0.63 9.11 11.33
C SER A 42 0.32 9.32 9.84
N LYS A 43 -0.62 10.23 9.56
CA LYS A 43 -1.01 10.55 8.19
C LYS A 43 0.18 10.95 7.32
N ASN A 44 1.04 11.81 7.85
CA ASN A 44 2.17 12.32 7.08
C ASN A 44 3.21 11.24 6.78
N ILE A 45 3.48 10.38 7.76
CA ILE A 45 4.41 9.26 7.58
C ILE A 45 3.81 8.24 6.62
N ALA A 46 2.51 7.95 6.72
CA ALA A 46 1.83 7.03 5.81
C ALA A 46 1.88 7.54 4.37
N GLN A 47 1.66 8.83 4.16
CA GLN A 47 1.71 9.43 2.83
C GLN A 47 3.10 9.30 2.22
N LYS A 48 4.14 9.63 2.99
CA LYS A 48 5.52 9.50 2.55
C LYS A 48 5.88 8.04 2.23
N THR A 49 5.46 7.13 3.11
CA THR A 49 5.70 5.70 2.93
C THR A 49 5.07 5.19 1.64
N LEU A 50 3.80 5.55 1.39
CA LEU A 50 3.11 5.12 0.18
C LEU A 50 3.75 5.71 -1.07
N ASN A 51 4.13 6.98 -1.06
CA ASN A 51 4.79 7.58 -2.21
C ASN A 51 6.14 6.89 -2.50
N ASN A 52 6.90 6.56 -1.48
CA ASN A 52 8.17 5.86 -1.65
C ASN A 52 7.95 4.44 -2.18
N LEU A 53 6.90 3.77 -1.70
CA LEU A 53 6.58 2.42 -2.15
C LEU A 53 6.12 2.41 -3.62
N ILE A 54 5.32 3.39 -4.02
CA ILE A 54 4.80 3.50 -5.39
C ILE A 54 5.94 3.61 -6.40
N VAL A 55 7.01 4.33 -6.07
CA VAL A 55 8.13 4.55 -6.99
C VAL A 55 9.25 3.52 -6.84
N LEU A 56 9.11 2.57 -5.92
CA LEU A 56 10.16 1.60 -5.63
C LEU A 56 10.36 0.60 -6.78
N PHE A 57 9.30 0.26 -7.49
CA PHE A 57 9.32 -0.74 -8.55
C PHE A 57 8.97 -0.13 -9.90
N ARG A 58 9.47 -0.76 -10.97
CA ARG A 58 9.22 -0.31 -12.35
C ARG A 58 8.15 -1.12 -13.07
N PHE A 59 7.64 -2.17 -12.44
CA PHE A 59 6.56 -2.99 -13.00
C PHE A 59 5.22 -2.55 -12.41
N PRO A 60 4.09 -2.83 -13.09
CA PRO A 60 2.77 -2.54 -12.53
C PRO A 60 2.46 -3.47 -11.35
N PHE A 61 1.77 -2.96 -10.35
CA PHE A 61 1.37 -3.75 -9.19
C PHE A 61 0.19 -3.09 -8.48
N VAL A 62 -0.37 -3.82 -7.53
CA VAL A 62 -1.47 -3.34 -6.68
C VAL A 62 -0.94 -3.22 -5.26
N ILE A 63 -1.24 -2.13 -4.57
CA ILE A 63 -0.97 -2.01 -3.14
C ILE A 63 -2.29 -2.21 -2.40
N GLN A 64 -2.32 -3.20 -1.51
CA GLN A 64 -3.40 -3.39 -0.56
C GLN A 64 -3.01 -2.69 0.73
N VAL A 65 -3.60 -1.53 0.99
CA VAL A 65 -3.28 -0.71 2.16
C VAL A 65 -4.28 -1.03 3.26
N VAL A 66 -3.79 -1.64 4.35
CA VAL A 66 -4.59 -1.87 5.56
C VAL A 66 -4.36 -0.69 6.48
N HIS A 67 -5.36 0.15 6.66
CA HIS A 67 -5.28 1.33 7.52
C HIS A 67 -6.18 1.24 8.75
N GLY A 68 -7.06 0.24 8.78
CA GLY A 68 -8.08 0.13 9.82
C GLY A 68 -9.22 1.11 9.61
N TYR A 69 -10.31 0.94 10.37
CA TYR A 69 -11.47 1.83 10.22
C TYR A 69 -11.83 2.57 11.50
N ASN A 70 -11.35 2.15 12.67
CA ASN A 70 -11.61 2.89 13.92
C ASN A 70 -10.70 4.11 14.05
N ASN A 71 -9.38 3.91 13.85
CA ASN A 71 -8.38 4.98 13.94
C ASN A 71 -7.68 5.23 12.61
N GLY A 72 -8.17 4.61 11.54
CA GLY A 72 -7.57 4.68 10.21
C GLY A 72 -8.20 5.73 9.29
N ILE A 73 -9.13 6.54 9.80
CA ILE A 73 -9.84 7.54 8.99
C ILE A 73 -8.89 8.57 8.41
N ALA A 74 -7.89 9.00 9.19
CA ALA A 74 -6.91 9.98 8.71
C ALA A 74 -6.11 9.46 7.51
N ILE A 75 -5.68 8.19 7.57
CA ILE A 75 -4.93 7.57 6.48
C ILE A 75 -5.83 7.36 5.26
N LYS A 76 -7.05 6.87 5.48
CA LYS A 76 -8.02 6.65 4.41
C LYS A 76 -8.34 7.96 3.69
N SER A 77 -8.59 9.03 4.45
CA SER A 77 -8.88 10.35 3.90
C SER A 77 -7.68 10.91 3.14
N MET A 78 -6.49 10.73 3.67
CA MET A 78 -5.25 11.15 3.00
C MET A 78 -5.11 10.45 1.64
N ILE A 79 -5.35 9.14 1.58
CA ILE A 79 -5.27 8.39 0.33
C ILE A 79 -6.27 8.94 -0.68
N SER A 80 -7.51 9.19 -0.24
CA SER A 80 -8.58 9.65 -1.13
C SER A 80 -8.36 11.07 -1.64
N HIS A 81 -7.84 11.96 -0.81
CA HIS A 81 -7.85 13.41 -1.10
C HIS A 81 -6.48 14.05 -1.23
N GLU A 82 -5.44 13.47 -0.66
CA GLU A 82 -4.13 14.11 -0.60
C GLU A 82 -3.04 13.33 -1.33
N LEU A 83 -3.20 12.01 -1.50
CA LEU A 83 -2.20 11.18 -2.15
C LEU A 83 -2.32 11.34 -3.68
N ASN A 84 -1.43 12.16 -4.24
CA ASN A 84 -1.38 12.41 -5.68
C ASN A 84 -0.05 11.91 -6.23
N ASN A 85 -0.11 10.84 -7.00
CA ASN A 85 1.06 10.28 -7.66
C ASN A 85 0.61 9.83 -9.04
N SER A 86 1.32 10.28 -10.07
CA SER A 86 0.93 10.01 -11.46
C SER A 86 0.92 8.52 -11.80
N LYS A 87 1.58 7.68 -11.00
CA LYS A 87 1.58 6.22 -11.21
C LYS A 87 0.33 5.54 -10.68
N ILE A 88 -0.48 6.24 -9.89
CA ILE A 88 -1.75 5.68 -9.39
C ILE A 88 -2.80 5.80 -10.49
N VAL A 89 -3.27 4.66 -10.99
CA VAL A 89 -4.29 4.64 -12.04
C VAL A 89 -5.69 4.36 -11.49
N GLU A 90 -5.78 3.82 -10.28
CA GLU A 90 -7.08 3.55 -9.64
C GLU A 90 -6.92 3.50 -8.14
N LYS A 91 -7.90 4.06 -7.42
CA LYS A 91 -8.04 3.93 -5.96
C LYS A 91 -9.41 3.28 -5.72
N ARG A 92 -9.42 2.18 -4.97
CA ARG A 92 -10.67 1.43 -4.73
C ARG A 92 -10.82 1.10 -3.25
N SER A 93 -11.98 1.43 -2.71
CA SER A 93 -12.42 0.99 -1.38
C SER A 93 -13.57 0.01 -1.56
N LEU A 94 -13.63 -1.02 -0.70
CA LEU A 94 -14.71 -2.00 -0.74
C LEU A 94 -15.64 -1.74 0.44
N PRO A 95 -16.97 -1.64 0.20
CA PRO A 95 -17.92 -1.41 1.29
C PRO A 95 -17.86 -2.46 2.38
N GLU A 96 -17.59 -3.72 2.00
CA GLU A 96 -17.49 -4.84 2.94
C GLU A 96 -16.20 -4.85 3.74
N ASN A 97 -15.23 -4.00 3.37
CA ASN A 97 -13.96 -3.94 4.08
C ASN A 97 -13.45 -2.50 4.16
N PRO A 98 -14.07 -1.68 5.02
CA PRO A 98 -13.74 -0.24 5.10
C PRO A 98 -12.36 0.04 5.68
N GLY A 99 -11.68 -0.96 6.24
CA GLY A 99 -10.31 -0.81 6.78
C GLY A 99 -9.22 -0.98 5.74
N VAL A 100 -9.56 -1.18 4.47
CA VAL A 100 -8.61 -1.47 3.41
C VAL A 100 -8.89 -0.61 2.18
N THR A 101 -7.83 -0.11 1.55
CA THR A 101 -7.91 0.58 0.27
C THR A 101 -6.92 -0.06 -0.69
N TYR A 102 -7.36 -0.26 -1.93
CA TYR A 102 -6.51 -0.81 -2.99
C TYR A 102 -6.07 0.32 -3.91
N LEU A 103 -4.77 0.33 -4.23
CA LEU A 103 -4.17 1.28 -5.18
C LEU A 103 -3.61 0.48 -6.35
N LYS A 104 -4.04 0.79 -7.56
CA LYS A 104 -3.48 0.17 -8.76
C LYS A 104 -2.40 1.09 -9.30
N ILE A 105 -1.19 0.54 -9.46
CA ILE A 105 0.00 1.30 -9.85
C ILE A 105 0.40 0.89 -11.27
N ALA A 106 0.62 1.88 -12.10
CA ALA A 106 1.04 1.66 -13.48
C ALA A 106 2.53 1.27 -13.60
#